data_b366a64f5bd7fc6aad534a73482ce8a3
#
_entry.id   b366a64f5bd7fc6aad534a73482ce8a3
#
_cell.length_a   1.000
_cell.length_b   1.000
_cell.length_c   1.000
_cell.angle_alpha   90.00
_cell.angle_beta   90.00
_cell.angle_gamma   90.00
#
_symmetry.space_group_name_H-M   'P 1'
#
loop_
_entity.id
_entity.type
_entity.pdbx_description
1 polymer ?
#
loop_
_entity_poly.entity_id
_entity_poly.type
_entity_poly.pdbx_seq_one_letter_code
_entity_poly.pdbx_strand_id
1 'polypeptide(L)'
;METNFMYGLSWTLDGGSGLPQSATLAVSNDKEKLIKMMHEYVTKDCAEVKREDYEDDWEYEEYMWSDNHNFKVSADYGEMIVLTHRMNTELHARYAIVMIEVI
;
A
#
# COMPACT_ATOMS: atom_id res chain seq x y z
N MET A 1 4.95 32.81 -15.27
CA MET A 1 5.66 31.52 -15.25
C MET A 1 4.65 30.42 -15.01
N GLU A 2 4.56 29.48 -15.91
CA GLU A 2 3.66 28.35 -15.71
C GLU A 2 4.26 27.37 -14.72
N THR A 3 3.46 26.93 -13.77
CA THR A 3 3.83 25.90 -12.85
C THR A 3 3.38 24.57 -13.42
N ASN A 4 4.33 23.66 -13.62
CA ASN A 4 4.03 22.33 -14.07
C ASN A 4 3.79 21.43 -12.86
N PHE A 5 2.82 20.54 -12.98
CA PHE A 5 2.52 19.55 -11.96
C PHE A 5 2.68 18.16 -12.54
N MET A 6 3.14 17.26 -11.69
CA MET A 6 3.10 15.84 -11.93
C MET A 6 2.34 15.18 -10.78
N TYR A 7 1.92 13.96 -11.00
CA TYR A 7 1.31 13.15 -9.96
C TYR A 7 2.33 12.16 -9.42
N GLY A 8 2.23 11.86 -8.14
CA GLY A 8 3.04 10.83 -7.51
C GLY A 8 2.14 9.81 -6.85
N LEU A 9 2.55 8.56 -6.89
CA LEU A 9 1.95 7.48 -6.09
C LEU A 9 2.77 7.33 -4.84
N SER A 10 2.21 7.72 -3.69
CA SER A 10 2.86 7.62 -2.40
C SER A 10 2.37 6.39 -1.63
N TRP A 11 3.24 5.83 -0.83
CA TRP A 11 2.97 4.72 0.06
C TRP A 11 3.48 5.06 1.45
N THR A 12 2.68 4.72 2.47
CA THR A 12 3.08 4.85 3.87
C THR A 12 2.71 3.59 4.63
N LEU A 13 3.52 3.22 5.61
CA LEU A 13 3.26 2.13 6.54
C LEU A 13 3.48 2.65 7.95
N ASP A 14 2.47 2.52 8.82
CA ASP A 14 2.49 3.09 10.16
C ASP A 14 1.69 2.22 11.14
N GLY A 15 1.98 2.35 12.42
CA GLY A 15 1.23 1.70 13.50
C GLY A 15 1.76 0.36 13.95
N GLY A 16 2.83 -0.15 13.34
CA GLY A 16 3.51 -1.34 13.81
C GLY A 16 4.50 -1.02 14.94
N SER A 17 5.27 -2.01 15.36
CA SER A 17 6.30 -1.85 16.38
C SER A 17 7.56 -1.12 15.87
N GLY A 18 7.67 -0.92 14.56
CA GLY A 18 8.77 -0.21 13.93
C GLY A 18 8.48 1.26 13.70
N LEU A 19 9.46 1.97 13.14
CA LEU A 19 9.30 3.36 12.73
C LEU A 19 8.39 3.46 11.50
N PRO A 20 7.60 4.54 11.38
CA PRO A 20 6.82 4.78 10.17
C PRO A 20 7.71 4.79 8.93
N GLN A 21 7.21 4.23 7.84
CA GLN A 21 7.91 4.18 6.55
C GLN A 21 7.09 4.91 5.50
N SER A 22 7.76 5.53 4.57
CA SER A 22 7.12 6.17 3.42
C SER A 22 8.02 6.14 2.20
N ALA A 23 7.40 6.11 1.03
CA ALA A 23 8.11 6.14 -0.24
C ALA A 23 7.23 6.72 -1.34
N THR A 24 7.84 7.33 -2.34
CA THR A 24 7.19 7.63 -3.62
C THR A 24 7.51 6.49 -4.57
N LEU A 25 6.48 5.77 -4.99
CA LEU A 25 6.64 4.55 -5.78
C LEU A 25 6.75 4.82 -7.28
N ALA A 26 6.08 5.87 -7.75
CA ALA A 26 6.09 6.26 -9.15
C ALA A 26 5.67 7.71 -9.30
N VAL A 27 6.10 8.33 -10.40
CA VAL A 27 5.73 9.70 -10.76
C VAL A 27 5.31 9.69 -12.23
N SER A 28 4.22 10.37 -12.55
CA SER A 28 3.71 10.45 -13.92
C SER A 28 2.83 11.69 -14.09
N ASN A 29 2.75 12.21 -15.30
CA ASN A 29 1.75 13.22 -15.64
C ASN A 29 0.39 12.59 -15.98
N ASP A 30 0.32 11.27 -16.04
CA ASP A 30 -0.91 10.53 -16.28
C ASP A 30 -1.42 9.93 -14.95
N LYS A 31 -2.40 10.61 -14.37
CA LYS A 31 -3.00 10.24 -13.09
C LYS A 31 -3.66 8.85 -13.14
N GLU A 32 -4.37 8.55 -14.23
CA GLU A 32 -5.07 7.27 -14.38
C GLU A 32 -4.10 6.09 -14.37
N LYS A 33 -2.92 6.28 -14.94
CA LYS A 33 -1.87 5.27 -14.91
C LYS A 33 -1.42 4.97 -13.48
N LEU A 34 -1.28 6.01 -12.66
CA LEU A 34 -0.90 5.84 -11.26
C LEU A 34 -2.01 5.21 -10.43
N ILE A 35 -3.27 5.54 -10.72
CA ILE A 35 -4.43 4.91 -10.06
C ILE A 35 -4.45 3.41 -10.36
N LYS A 36 -4.19 3.04 -11.60
CA LYS A 36 -4.10 1.61 -11.98
C LYS A 36 -2.97 0.90 -11.23
N MET A 37 -1.80 1.52 -11.15
CA MET A 37 -0.68 0.99 -10.38
C MET A 37 -1.04 0.84 -8.89
N MET A 38 -1.73 1.82 -8.33
CA MET A 38 -2.20 1.77 -6.95
C MET A 38 -3.08 0.54 -6.71
N HIS A 39 -4.04 0.29 -7.59
CA HIS A 39 -4.90 -0.89 -7.47
C HIS A 39 -4.12 -2.20 -7.58
N GLU A 40 -3.10 -2.25 -8.40
CA GLU A 40 -2.23 -3.42 -8.51
C GLU A 40 -1.49 -3.69 -7.19
N TYR A 41 -0.94 -2.66 -6.56
CA TYR A 41 -0.29 -2.77 -5.25
C TYR A 41 -1.27 -3.21 -4.17
N VAL A 42 -2.46 -2.61 -4.13
CA VAL A 42 -3.51 -2.96 -3.17
C VAL A 42 -3.92 -4.42 -3.33
N THR A 43 -4.14 -4.87 -4.55
CA THR A 43 -4.49 -6.27 -4.83
C THR A 43 -3.44 -7.23 -4.31
N LYS A 44 -2.17 -6.91 -4.53
CA LYS A 44 -1.04 -7.73 -4.06
C LYS A 44 -0.98 -7.76 -2.53
N ASP A 45 -1.10 -6.61 -1.88
CA ASP A 45 -1.01 -6.49 -0.43
C ASP A 45 -2.19 -7.16 0.29
N CYS A 46 -3.35 -7.19 -0.36
CA CYS A 46 -4.58 -7.76 0.17
C CYS A 46 -4.79 -9.21 -0.20
N ALA A 47 -3.85 -9.83 -0.91
CA ALA A 47 -3.95 -11.25 -1.26
C ALA A 47 -4.03 -12.09 0.02
N GLU A 48 -5.01 -12.99 0.06
CA GLU A 48 -5.24 -13.84 1.22
C GLU A 48 -4.11 -14.86 1.38
N VAL A 49 -3.61 -14.98 2.60
CA VAL A 49 -2.60 -16.00 2.96
C VAL A 49 -3.35 -17.26 3.34
N LYS A 50 -3.18 -18.33 2.58
CA LYS A 50 -3.87 -19.60 2.76
C LYS A 50 -2.93 -20.67 3.32
N ARG A 51 -3.39 -21.40 4.33
CA ARG A 51 -2.60 -22.46 4.96
C ARG A 51 -2.13 -23.52 3.94
N GLU A 52 -2.98 -23.85 2.99
CA GLU A 52 -2.71 -24.87 1.96
C GLU A 52 -1.55 -24.55 1.03
N ASP A 53 -1.14 -23.28 0.97
CA ASP A 53 -0.02 -22.82 0.14
C ASP A 53 1.34 -23.02 0.82
N TYR A 54 1.36 -23.49 2.07
CA TYR A 54 2.57 -23.64 2.88
C TYR A 54 2.68 -25.03 3.46
N GLU A 55 3.89 -25.59 3.48
CA GLU A 55 4.15 -26.91 4.03
C GLU A 55 4.21 -26.88 5.56
N ASP A 56 4.81 -25.82 6.12
CA ASP A 56 5.03 -25.68 7.56
C ASP A 56 4.10 -24.66 8.20
N ASP A 57 3.62 -24.96 9.40
CA ASP A 57 2.75 -24.07 10.17
C ASP A 57 3.46 -22.75 10.52
N TRP A 58 4.75 -22.82 10.90
CA TRP A 58 5.49 -21.62 11.28
C TRP A 58 5.69 -20.67 10.08
N GLU A 59 5.91 -21.21 8.88
CA GLU A 59 6.04 -20.45 7.66
C GLU A 59 4.73 -19.74 7.32
N TYR A 60 3.61 -20.45 7.44
CA TYR A 60 2.29 -19.87 7.27
C TYR A 60 2.02 -18.73 8.27
N GLU A 61 2.35 -18.92 9.54
CA GLU A 61 2.19 -17.87 10.56
C GLU A 61 3.09 -16.68 10.29
N GLU A 62 4.32 -16.90 9.84
CA GLU A 62 5.24 -15.83 9.49
C GLU A 62 4.66 -14.94 8.39
N TYR A 63 4.09 -15.54 7.34
CA TYR A 63 3.46 -14.78 6.26
C TYR A 63 2.19 -14.08 6.72
N MET A 64 1.39 -14.70 7.59
CA MET A 64 0.20 -14.07 8.13
C MET A 64 0.50 -12.77 8.89
N TRP A 65 1.61 -12.74 9.61
CA TRP A 65 2.03 -11.59 10.41
C TRP A 65 2.97 -10.62 9.69
N SER A 66 3.34 -10.94 8.46
CA SER A 66 4.26 -10.10 7.69
C SER A 66 3.70 -8.71 7.45
N ASP A 67 4.56 -7.70 7.61
CA ASP A 67 4.22 -6.29 7.35
C ASP A 67 3.92 -5.99 5.87
N ASN A 68 4.20 -6.95 4.99
CA ASN A 68 4.11 -6.73 3.54
C ASN A 68 2.88 -7.39 2.91
N HIS A 69 2.12 -8.18 3.67
CA HIS A 69 0.99 -8.96 3.14
C HIS A 69 -0.16 -8.99 4.13
N ASN A 70 -1.23 -9.63 3.70
CA ASN A 70 -2.38 -9.96 4.55
C ASN A 70 -3.10 -8.72 5.08
N PHE A 71 -3.19 -7.71 4.24
CA PHE A 71 -3.99 -6.52 4.52
C PHE A 71 -5.43 -6.69 4.03
N LYS A 72 -6.29 -5.81 4.47
CA LYS A 72 -7.63 -5.62 3.93
C LYS A 72 -7.87 -4.13 3.71
N VAL A 73 -8.72 -3.80 2.75
CA VAL A 73 -9.10 -2.41 2.52
C VAL A 73 -10.01 -1.96 3.65
N SER A 74 -9.59 -0.93 4.38
CA SER A 74 -10.40 -0.31 5.44
C SER A 74 -11.11 0.96 4.98
N ALA A 75 -10.57 1.65 3.97
CA ALA A 75 -11.21 2.81 3.35
C ALA A 75 -10.71 2.99 1.93
N ASP A 76 -11.60 3.38 1.03
CA ASP A 76 -11.26 3.67 -0.37
C ASP A 76 -11.92 4.98 -0.75
N TYR A 77 -11.09 5.98 -1.03
CA TYR A 77 -11.52 7.33 -1.42
C TYR A 77 -11.26 7.61 -2.90
N GLY A 78 -10.96 6.59 -3.70
CA GLY A 78 -10.66 6.73 -5.12
C GLY A 78 -9.19 7.06 -5.39
N GLU A 79 -8.68 8.15 -4.88
CA GLU A 79 -7.29 8.58 -5.03
C GLU A 79 -6.43 8.25 -3.80
N MET A 80 -7.04 7.71 -2.77
CA MET A 80 -6.35 7.24 -1.57
C MET A 80 -7.05 5.99 -1.08
N ILE A 81 -6.27 4.96 -0.78
CA ILE A 81 -6.77 3.69 -0.24
C ILE A 81 -6.00 3.39 1.03
N VAL A 82 -6.75 3.13 2.11
CA VAL A 82 -6.19 2.78 3.41
C VAL A 82 -6.38 1.30 3.65
N LEU A 83 -5.32 0.63 4.04
CA LEU A 83 -5.30 -0.79 4.34
C LEU A 83 -5.02 -1.00 5.83
N THR A 84 -5.65 -2.02 6.40
CA THR A 84 -5.38 -2.44 7.78
C THR A 84 -4.93 -3.89 7.75
N HIS A 85 -3.88 -4.21 8.49
CA HIS A 85 -3.38 -5.59 8.57
C HIS A 85 -4.42 -6.47 9.29
N ARG A 86 -4.66 -7.67 8.75
CA ARG A 86 -5.70 -8.57 9.30
C ARG A 86 -5.34 -9.10 10.68
N MET A 87 -4.06 -9.32 10.96
CA MET A 87 -3.59 -9.87 12.23
C MET A 87 -3.18 -8.78 13.22
N ASN A 88 -2.64 -7.68 12.74
CA ASN A 88 -2.22 -6.54 13.55
C ASN A 88 -3.04 -5.31 13.15
N THR A 89 -4.17 -5.11 13.82
CA THR A 89 -5.12 -4.04 13.48
C THR A 89 -4.61 -2.62 13.77
N GLU A 90 -3.47 -2.50 14.41
CA GLU A 90 -2.80 -1.21 14.58
C GLU A 90 -1.89 -0.84 13.40
N LEU A 91 -1.58 -1.82 12.55
CA LEU A 91 -0.72 -1.61 11.38
C LEU A 91 -1.56 -1.20 10.18
N HIS A 92 -1.26 -0.03 9.64
CA HIS A 92 -1.95 0.54 8.50
C HIS A 92 -0.98 0.85 7.37
N ALA A 93 -1.40 0.55 6.15
CA ALA A 93 -0.73 1.00 4.94
C ALA A 93 -1.65 1.96 4.20
N ARG A 94 -1.08 2.92 3.51
CA ARG A 94 -1.85 3.87 2.73
C ARG A 94 -1.17 4.13 1.40
N TYR A 95 -1.96 4.04 0.34
CA TYR A 95 -1.57 4.47 -1.00
C TYR A 95 -2.35 5.72 -1.34
N ALA A 96 -1.69 6.73 -1.88
CA ALA A 96 -2.33 7.98 -2.26
C ALA A 96 -1.72 8.56 -3.52
N ILE A 97 -2.57 9.16 -4.33
CA ILE A 97 -2.14 9.98 -5.45
C ILE A 97 -1.96 11.40 -4.94
N VAL A 98 -0.75 11.93 -5.09
CA VAL A 98 -0.40 13.28 -4.65
C VAL A 98 0.02 14.12 -5.85
N MET A 99 -0.19 15.42 -5.75
CA MET A 99 0.26 16.37 -6.77
C MET A 99 1.63 16.90 -6.38
N ILE A 100 2.57 16.84 -7.32
CA ILE A 100 3.94 17.28 -7.12
C ILE A 100 4.19 18.45 -8.04
N GLU A 101 4.61 19.56 -7.45
CA GLU A 101 5.02 20.73 -8.23
C GLU A 101 6.41 20.50 -8.80
N VAL A 102 6.54 20.70 -10.11
CA VAL A 102 7.83 20.58 -10.82
C VAL A 102 8.32 21.98 -11.15
N ILE A 103 9.46 22.31 -10.60
CA ILE A 103 10.09 23.63 -10.76
C ILE A 103 11.05 23.62 -11.95
#